data_08e2eb1cda5d1803a2af9c42265ea5d8
#
_entry.id   08e2eb1cda5d1803a2af9c42265ea5d8
#
_cell.length_a   1.000
_cell.length_b   1.000
_cell.length_c   1.000
_cell.angle_alpha   90.00
_cell.angle_beta   90.00
_cell.angle_gamma   90.00
#
_symmetry.space_group_name_H-M   'P 1'
#
loop_
_entity.id
_entity.type
_entity.pdbx_description
1 polymer ?
#
loop_
_entity_poly.entity_id
_entity_poly.type
_entity_poly.pdbx_seq_one_letter_code
_entity_poly.pdbx_strand_id
1 'polypeptide(L)'
;APLVLDADLPLNDISLPLALELERLAPFGPGNPAPLLVSRNHSVSSVRTVGRYNDHRVLNLEDDAGNVQRVFWWQGTGWPLPDGRFDLAYRVRASTYRGQRAVQVEWVAA
;
A
#
# COMPACT_ATOMS: atom_id res chain seq x y z
N ALA A 1 2.72 -19.49 4.35
CA ALA A 1 1.56 -19.35 5.24
C ALA A 1 0.49 -18.52 4.56
N PRO A 2 -0.80 -18.80 4.79
CA PRO A 2 -1.86 -18.01 4.22
C PRO A 2 -1.84 -16.57 4.80
N LEU A 3 -2.23 -15.60 3.98
CA LEU A 3 -2.40 -14.24 4.44
C LEU A 3 -3.61 -14.17 5.37
N VAL A 4 -3.45 -13.48 6.49
CA VAL A 4 -4.54 -13.20 7.42
C VAL A 4 -4.85 -11.72 7.35
N LEU A 5 -6.03 -11.37 6.84
CA LEU A 5 -6.45 -9.98 6.68
C LEU A 5 -7.03 -9.47 8.00
N ASP A 6 -6.59 -8.29 8.41
CA ASP A 6 -7.06 -7.67 9.65
C ASP A 6 -8.34 -6.85 9.43
N ALA A 7 -8.46 -6.20 8.26
CA ALA A 7 -9.62 -5.38 7.96
C ALA A 7 -9.76 -5.14 6.47
N ASP A 8 -10.99 -4.82 6.06
CA ASP A 8 -11.32 -4.35 4.71
C ASP A 8 -11.42 -2.82 4.79
N LEU A 9 -10.52 -2.13 4.09
CA LEU A 9 -10.45 -0.67 4.13
C LEU A 9 -10.15 -0.13 2.73
N PRO A 10 -11.09 0.59 2.11
CA PRO A 10 -10.88 1.18 0.79
C PRO A 10 -9.69 2.16 0.81
N LEU A 11 -8.90 2.17 -0.26
CA LEU A 11 -7.71 3.03 -0.34
C LEU A 11 -8.06 4.52 -0.24
N ASN A 12 -9.21 4.94 -0.76
CA ASN A 12 -9.61 6.35 -0.67
C ASN A 12 -10.01 6.79 0.74
N ASP A 13 -10.16 5.85 1.69
CA ASP A 13 -10.39 6.17 3.09
C ASP A 13 -9.08 6.30 3.89
N ILE A 14 -7.94 6.04 3.27
CA ILE A 14 -6.64 6.17 3.91
C ILE A 14 -6.34 7.65 4.12
N SER A 15 -5.92 7.99 5.34
CA SER A 15 -5.57 9.35 5.72
C SER A 15 -4.38 9.36 6.66
N LEU A 16 -3.73 10.51 6.80
CA LEU A 16 -2.63 10.65 7.76
C LEU A 16 -3.10 10.42 9.21
N PRO A 17 -4.26 10.95 9.67
CA PRO A 17 -4.75 10.62 11.00
C PRO A 17 -4.91 9.12 11.22
N LEU A 18 -5.43 8.38 10.24
CA LEU A 18 -5.55 6.93 10.34
C LEU A 18 -4.17 6.26 10.45
N ALA A 19 -3.21 6.68 9.63
CA ALA A 19 -1.86 6.13 9.68
C ALA A 19 -1.21 6.36 11.04
N LEU A 20 -1.41 7.54 11.62
CA LEU A 20 -0.90 7.86 12.96
C LEU A 20 -1.56 7.02 14.04
N GLU A 21 -2.87 6.77 13.93
CA GLU A 21 -3.55 5.86 14.85
C GLU A 21 -2.99 4.44 14.78
N LEU A 22 -2.72 3.95 13.57
CA LEU A 22 -2.10 2.63 13.40
C LEU A 22 -0.70 2.58 13.99
N GLU A 23 0.07 3.67 13.90
CA GLU A 23 1.39 3.75 14.52
C GLU A 23 1.35 3.63 16.05
N ARG A 24 0.24 4.02 16.68
CA ARG A 24 0.09 3.88 18.12
C ARG A 24 0.07 2.43 18.57
N LEU A 25 -0.11 1.49 17.65
CA LEU A 25 0.00 0.06 17.91
C LEU A 25 1.45 -0.43 17.80
N ALA A 26 2.36 0.45 17.37
CA ALA A 26 3.77 0.13 17.25
C ALA A 26 4.42 -0.04 18.64
N PRO A 27 5.61 -0.67 18.74
CA PRO A 27 6.41 -1.14 17.62
C PRO A 27 5.87 -2.42 16.99
N PHE A 28 5.97 -2.50 15.67
CA PHE A 28 5.60 -3.70 14.94
C PHE A 28 6.82 -4.63 14.80
N GLY A 29 6.58 -5.91 14.86
CA GLY A 29 7.61 -6.92 14.76
C GLY A 29 6.99 -8.31 14.77
N PRO A 30 7.80 -9.39 14.95
CA PRO A 30 7.27 -10.75 14.87
C PRO A 30 6.10 -11.04 15.81
N GLY A 31 6.09 -10.45 17.00
CA GLY A 31 5.00 -10.60 17.97
C GLY A 31 3.89 -9.55 17.85
N ASN A 32 4.10 -8.55 17.00
CA ASN A 32 3.14 -7.43 16.83
C ASN A 32 3.28 -6.87 15.40
N PRO A 33 2.86 -7.63 14.38
CA PRO A 33 3.00 -7.18 12.99
C PRO A 33 2.06 -6.01 12.67
N ALA A 34 2.46 -5.18 11.70
CA ALA A 34 1.60 -4.13 11.18
C ALA A 34 0.30 -4.74 10.61
N PRO A 35 -0.85 -4.08 10.76
CA PRO A 35 -2.10 -4.59 10.23
C PRO A 35 -2.04 -4.80 8.72
N LEU A 36 -2.60 -5.93 8.26
CA LEU A 36 -2.76 -6.24 6.85
C LEU A 36 -4.19 -5.91 6.44
N LEU A 37 -4.31 -5.01 5.49
CA LEU A 37 -5.59 -4.48 5.05
C LEU A 37 -5.87 -4.90 3.63
N VAL A 38 -7.12 -4.88 3.22
CA VAL A 38 -7.51 -5.14 1.83
C VAL A 38 -8.39 -4.02 1.30
N SER A 39 -8.14 -3.62 0.06
CA SER A 39 -8.98 -2.71 -0.71
C SER A 39 -9.34 -3.38 -2.02
N ARG A 40 -10.61 -3.28 -2.41
CA ARG A 40 -11.15 -4.08 -3.51
C ARG A 40 -11.34 -3.27 -4.77
N ASN A 41 -11.26 -3.96 -5.90
CA ASN A 41 -11.69 -3.47 -7.20
C ASN A 41 -10.85 -2.31 -7.73
N HIS A 42 -9.55 -2.56 -7.89
CA HIS A 42 -8.60 -1.59 -8.42
C HIS A 42 -8.06 -2.01 -9.75
N SER A 43 -7.59 -1.06 -10.54
CA SER A 43 -6.80 -1.29 -11.73
C SER A 43 -5.56 -0.42 -11.71
N VAL A 44 -4.50 -0.84 -12.39
CA VAL A 44 -3.27 -0.07 -12.50
C VAL A 44 -3.47 1.02 -13.55
N SER A 45 -3.40 2.29 -13.15
CA SER A 45 -3.46 3.40 -14.10
C SER A 45 -2.06 3.81 -14.58
N SER A 46 -1.05 3.70 -13.74
CA SER A 46 0.33 3.93 -14.14
C SER A 46 1.29 3.20 -13.22
N VAL A 47 2.49 2.94 -13.72
CA VAL A 47 3.56 2.29 -12.96
C VAL A 47 4.90 2.86 -13.39
N ARG A 48 5.81 3.02 -12.43
CA ARG A 48 7.21 3.38 -12.72
C ARG A 48 8.13 2.67 -11.75
N THR A 49 9.36 2.46 -12.16
CA THR A 49 10.39 1.93 -11.30
C THR A 49 11.09 3.08 -10.58
N VAL A 50 11.51 2.84 -9.35
CA VAL A 50 12.20 3.82 -8.53
C VAL A 50 13.31 3.14 -7.74
N GLY A 51 14.15 3.96 -7.09
CA GLY A 51 15.26 3.48 -6.31
C GLY A 51 16.56 3.45 -7.10
N ARG A 52 17.67 3.27 -6.39
CA ARG A 52 19.01 3.36 -6.96
C ARG A 52 19.22 2.35 -8.09
N TYR A 53 18.61 1.17 -7.98
CA TYR A 53 18.76 0.08 -8.97
C TYR A 53 17.44 -0.23 -9.69
N ASN A 54 16.45 0.67 -9.59
CA ASN A 54 15.11 0.45 -10.16
C ASN A 54 14.45 -0.84 -9.67
N ASP A 55 14.70 -1.21 -8.41
CA ASP A 55 14.19 -2.44 -7.81
C ASP A 55 12.75 -2.32 -7.34
N HIS A 56 12.30 -1.10 -7.12
CA HIS A 56 11.01 -0.81 -6.51
C HIS A 56 10.06 -0.24 -7.53
N ARG A 57 8.77 -0.42 -7.30
CA ARG A 57 7.73 0.15 -8.14
C ARG A 57 6.89 1.14 -7.36
N VAL A 58 6.48 2.20 -8.03
CA VAL A 58 5.44 3.11 -7.57
C VAL A 58 4.31 3.02 -8.58
N LEU A 59 3.12 2.68 -8.08
CA LEU A 59 1.94 2.52 -8.91
C LEU A 59 0.89 3.55 -8.52
N ASN A 60 0.10 3.99 -9.50
CA ASN A 60 -1.16 4.64 -9.23
C ASN A 60 -2.26 3.63 -9.51
N LEU A 61 -3.09 3.38 -8.51
CA LEU A 61 -4.24 2.48 -8.63
C LEU A 61 -5.51 3.30 -8.67
N GLU A 62 -6.41 2.91 -9.53
CA GLU A 62 -7.68 3.58 -9.72
C GLU A 62 -8.82 2.65 -9.33
N ASP A 63 -9.78 3.14 -8.54
CA ASP A 63 -10.97 2.40 -8.19
C ASP A 63 -12.07 2.62 -9.23
N ASP A 64 -13.24 2.01 -9.04
CA ASP A 64 -14.37 2.12 -9.96
C ASP A 64 -15.05 3.49 -9.92
N ALA A 65 -14.77 4.30 -8.92
CA ALA A 65 -15.27 5.68 -8.82
C ALA A 65 -14.31 6.71 -9.39
N GLY A 66 -13.14 6.29 -9.90
CA GLY A 66 -12.13 7.18 -10.45
C GLY A 66 -11.16 7.75 -9.44
N ASN A 67 -11.21 7.32 -8.18
CA ASN A 67 -10.22 7.74 -7.19
C ASN A 67 -8.88 7.07 -7.46
N VAL A 68 -7.80 7.84 -7.34
CA VAL A 68 -6.44 7.36 -7.61
C VAL A 68 -5.63 7.41 -6.33
N GLN A 69 -4.94 6.33 -6.02
CA GLN A 69 -4.06 6.22 -4.87
C GLN A 69 -2.70 5.72 -5.30
N ARG A 70 -1.65 6.39 -4.82
CA ARG A 70 -0.27 5.96 -5.02
C ARG A 70 0.06 4.83 -4.04
N VAL A 71 0.70 3.78 -4.56
CA VAL A 71 1.08 2.60 -3.81
C VAL A 71 2.55 2.30 -4.09
N PHE A 72 3.31 2.00 -3.03
CA PHE A 72 4.71 1.60 -3.13
C PHE A 72 4.80 0.08 -3.07
N TRP A 73 5.48 -0.50 -4.04
CA TRP A 73 5.73 -1.93 -4.11
C TRP A 73 7.23 -2.17 -4.00
N TRP A 74 7.69 -2.36 -2.78
CA TRP A 74 9.10 -2.56 -2.51
C TRP A 74 9.58 -3.86 -3.16
N GLN A 75 10.68 -3.77 -3.92
CA GLN A 75 11.26 -4.89 -4.68
C GLN A 75 10.26 -5.55 -5.65
N GLY A 76 9.33 -4.76 -6.15
CA GLY A 76 8.28 -5.25 -7.04
C GLY A 76 8.68 -5.36 -8.52
N THR A 77 9.82 -4.79 -8.90
CA THR A 77 10.27 -4.83 -10.28
C THR A 77 10.52 -6.28 -10.73
N GLY A 78 9.98 -6.64 -11.88
CA GLY A 78 10.11 -7.99 -12.40
C GLY A 78 8.94 -8.92 -12.02
N TRP A 79 8.12 -8.57 -11.04
CA TRP A 79 6.92 -9.31 -10.74
C TRP A 79 5.82 -8.97 -11.73
N PRO A 80 4.99 -9.93 -12.15
CA PRO A 80 3.89 -9.61 -13.07
C PRO A 80 2.89 -8.68 -12.42
N LEU A 81 2.39 -7.72 -13.22
CA LEU A 81 1.29 -6.86 -12.78
C LEU A 81 -0.03 -7.59 -12.94
N PRO A 82 -0.98 -7.40 -12.01
CA PRO A 82 -2.32 -7.94 -12.18
C PRO A 82 -2.98 -7.37 -13.43
N ASP A 83 -3.72 -8.20 -14.13
CA ASP A 83 -4.43 -7.82 -15.34
C ASP A 83 -5.87 -7.45 -14.97
N GLY A 84 -6.38 -6.37 -15.57
CA GLY A 84 -7.73 -5.90 -15.27
C GLY A 84 -7.89 -5.42 -13.84
N ARG A 85 -9.04 -5.75 -13.24
CA ARG A 85 -9.35 -5.34 -11.88
C ARG A 85 -8.94 -6.40 -10.87
N PHE A 86 -8.47 -5.94 -9.71
CA PHE A 86 -7.97 -6.83 -8.66
C PHE A 86 -8.20 -6.22 -7.28
N ASP A 87 -8.07 -7.05 -6.27
CA ASP A 87 -8.09 -6.63 -4.87
C ASP A 87 -6.65 -6.55 -4.37
N LEU A 88 -6.34 -5.55 -3.56
CA LEU A 88 -5.00 -5.31 -3.05
C LEU A 88 -4.94 -5.56 -1.55
N ALA A 89 -4.02 -6.43 -1.13
CA ALA A 89 -3.61 -6.52 0.26
C ALA A 89 -2.44 -5.55 0.48
N TYR A 90 -2.54 -4.70 1.50
CA TYR A 90 -1.59 -3.61 1.70
C TYR A 90 -1.38 -3.31 3.17
N ARG A 91 -0.30 -2.59 3.46
CA ARG A 91 -0.04 -1.99 4.76
C ARG A 91 0.07 -0.49 4.62
N VAL A 92 -0.16 0.20 5.73
CA VAL A 92 -0.10 1.66 5.79
C VAL A 92 1.02 2.07 6.74
N ARG A 93 1.78 3.07 6.31
CA ARG A 93 2.83 3.65 7.13
C ARG A 93 2.73 5.16 7.08
N ALA A 94 2.97 5.83 8.22
CA ALA A 94 3.25 7.26 8.21
C ALA A 94 4.75 7.45 7.98
N SER A 95 5.12 8.19 6.95
CA SER A 95 6.51 8.46 6.62
C SER A 95 6.81 9.95 6.76
N THR A 96 8.09 10.29 6.91
CA THR A 96 8.53 11.69 6.97
C THR A 96 9.46 11.94 5.79
N TYR A 97 9.16 12.96 5.01
CA TYR A 97 9.98 13.39 3.89
C TYR A 97 10.08 14.91 3.91
N ARG A 98 11.32 15.42 3.96
CA ARG A 98 11.62 16.85 4.05
C ARG A 98 10.86 17.54 5.19
N GLY A 99 10.81 16.86 6.35
CA GLY A 99 10.15 17.40 7.53
C GLY A 99 8.64 17.30 7.54
N GLN A 100 8.04 16.75 6.50
CA GLN A 100 6.59 16.58 6.42
C GLN A 100 6.20 15.12 6.55
N ARG A 101 5.15 14.87 7.33
CA ARG A 101 4.59 13.54 7.47
C ARG A 101 3.57 13.29 6.37
N ALA A 102 3.60 12.08 5.83
CA ALA A 102 2.70 11.67 4.76
C ALA A 102 2.31 10.21 4.91
N VAL A 103 1.18 9.85 4.33
CA VAL A 103 0.72 8.47 4.29
C VAL A 103 1.44 7.74 3.18
N GLN A 104 1.91 6.53 3.48
CA GLN A 104 2.49 5.64 2.49
C GLN A 104 1.73 4.32 2.52
N VAL A 105 1.17 3.95 1.38
CA VAL A 105 0.49 2.67 1.18
C VAL A 105 1.48 1.71 0.55
N GLU A 106 1.64 0.53 1.15
CA GLU A 106 2.65 -0.45 0.73
C GLU A 106 1.96 -1.72 0.22
N TRP A 107 2.29 -2.11 -0.99
CA TRP A 107 1.79 -3.32 -1.64
C TRP A 107 2.28 -4.56 -0.91
N VAL A 108 1.40 -5.49 -0.62
CA VAL A 108 1.76 -6.80 -0.06
C VAL A 108 1.45 -7.92 -1.06
N ALA A 109 0.22 -7.97 -1.58
CA ALA A 109 -0.19 -8.98 -2.54
C ALA A 109 -1.44 -8.53 -3.29
N ALA A 110 -1.66 -9.12 -4.45
CA ALA A 110 -2.84 -8.83 -5.26
C ALA A 110 -3.65 -10.09 -5.55
#